data_427be6dcc24f764c3aa64d6987eb99e8
#
_entry.id   427be6dcc24f764c3aa64d6987eb99e8
#
_cell.length_a   1.000
_cell.length_b   1.000
_cell.length_c   1.000
_cell.angle_alpha   90.00
_cell.angle_beta   90.00
_cell.angle_gamma   90.00
#
_symmetry.space_group_name_H-M   'P 1'
#
loop_
_entity.id
_entity.type
_entity.pdbx_description
1 polymer ?
#
loop_
_entity_poly.entity_id
_entity_poly.type
_entity_poly.pdbx_seq_one_letter_code
_entity_poly.pdbx_strand_id
1 'polypeptide(L)'
;MTPPSGSVHWLVRIAERASEGEHDRPEISAGAAAADAWSVVAKWFEISDDELAALVADYFRLDVADVRGADPNAAALIPEMMARKHRVFPIAEDERTFVVATCDPTNVEAERALGFSTGRTLRFEVAAPGVIQDALDERFSPERAVETLLGGLGDVDEDAVKLVEEIGPESISEDEVSATPVVKLTNLIIRDAIMSGASDIHIEPGRRLGAVRYRVDGVLRKH
;
A
#
# COMPACT_ATOMS: atom_id res chain seq x y z
N MET A 1 -17.46 9.91 -11.59
CA MET A 1 -18.36 10.74 -10.74
C MET A 1 -17.72 12.10 -10.58
N THR A 2 -18.40 13.20 -10.93
CA THR A 2 -17.78 14.54 -10.97
C THR A 2 -17.93 15.21 -9.60
N PRO A 3 -16.85 15.75 -8.99
CA PRO A 3 -16.97 16.52 -7.77
C PRO A 3 -17.82 17.77 -7.99
N PRO A 4 -18.52 18.27 -6.98
CA PRO A 4 -19.34 19.46 -7.10
C PRO A 4 -18.48 20.67 -7.54
N SER A 5 -18.87 21.32 -8.63
CA SER A 5 -18.18 22.48 -9.17
C SER A 5 -18.33 23.68 -8.23
N GLY A 6 -17.22 24.14 -7.63
CA GLY A 6 -17.13 25.33 -6.80
C GLY A 6 -15.72 25.53 -6.26
N SER A 7 -15.41 26.73 -5.77
CA SER A 7 -14.10 27.10 -5.24
C SER A 7 -13.71 26.39 -3.92
N VAL A 8 -14.61 25.60 -3.33
CA VAL A 8 -14.44 24.92 -2.04
C VAL A 8 -14.24 23.42 -2.25
N HIS A 9 -13.30 22.82 -1.53
CA HIS A 9 -13.02 21.39 -1.58
C HIS A 9 -14.25 20.56 -1.24
N TRP A 10 -14.47 19.44 -1.93
CA TRP A 10 -15.66 18.60 -1.78
C TRP A 10 -15.81 18.01 -0.36
N LEU A 11 -14.72 17.68 0.33
CA LEU A 11 -14.71 17.23 1.73
C LEU A 11 -15.33 18.26 2.68
N VAL A 12 -15.02 19.54 2.52
CA VAL A 12 -15.61 20.62 3.33
C VAL A 12 -17.12 20.63 3.18
N ARG A 13 -17.61 20.49 1.95
CA ARG A 13 -19.06 20.47 1.67
C ARG A 13 -19.79 19.27 2.30
N ILE A 14 -19.10 18.12 2.38
CA ILE A 14 -19.65 16.93 3.02
C ILE A 14 -19.75 17.16 4.53
N ALA A 15 -18.66 17.63 5.16
CA ALA A 15 -18.63 17.89 6.59
C ALA A 15 -19.62 18.97 7.01
N GLU A 16 -19.75 20.06 6.24
CA GLU A 16 -20.75 21.12 6.50
C GLU A 16 -22.19 20.60 6.50
N ARG A 17 -22.53 19.67 5.63
CA ARG A 17 -23.90 19.10 5.56
C ARG A 17 -24.24 18.27 6.78
N ALA A 18 -23.25 17.73 7.47
CA ALA A 18 -23.43 16.90 8.65
C ALA A 18 -23.34 17.70 9.95
N SER A 19 -22.72 18.88 9.92
CA SER A 19 -22.62 19.74 11.10
C SER A 19 -23.87 20.57 11.27
N GLU A 20 -24.41 20.57 12.49
CA GLU A 20 -25.51 21.46 12.89
C GLU A 20 -24.91 22.81 13.31
N GLY A 21 -24.99 23.83 12.46
CA GLY A 21 -24.59 25.20 12.81
C GLY A 21 -23.97 25.97 11.64
N GLU A 22 -23.83 27.29 11.82
CA GLU A 22 -23.13 28.18 10.91
C GLU A 22 -21.66 28.16 11.32
N HIS A 23 -20.85 27.39 10.61
CA HIS A 23 -19.39 27.34 10.83
C HIS A 23 -18.67 28.17 9.77
N ASP A 24 -17.63 28.91 10.20
CA ASP A 24 -16.65 29.43 9.26
C ASP A 24 -16.05 28.25 8.49
N ARG A 25 -15.68 28.49 7.21
CA ARG A 25 -15.16 27.44 6.33
C ARG A 25 -13.63 27.44 6.35
N PRO A 26 -12.99 26.25 6.39
CA PRO A 26 -11.56 26.18 6.15
C PRO A 26 -11.28 26.55 4.68
N GLU A 27 -10.27 27.38 4.45
CA GLU A 27 -9.81 27.72 3.11
C GLU A 27 -8.98 26.59 2.52
N ILE A 28 -9.66 25.63 1.90
CA ILE A 28 -9.02 24.51 1.19
C ILE A 28 -9.31 24.64 -0.29
N SER A 29 -8.26 24.69 -1.11
CA SER A 29 -8.38 24.73 -2.57
C SER A 29 -9.17 23.52 -3.07
N ALA A 30 -10.06 23.74 -4.05
CA ALA A 30 -10.82 22.67 -4.67
C ALA A 30 -9.95 21.57 -5.31
N GLY A 31 -8.72 21.91 -5.70
CA GLY A 31 -7.75 20.99 -6.30
C GLY A 31 -6.74 20.41 -5.29
N ALA A 32 -6.89 20.66 -4.01
CA ALA A 32 -6.03 20.04 -3.00
C ALA A 32 -6.20 18.51 -3.00
N ALA A 33 -5.16 17.77 -2.63
CA ALA A 33 -5.31 16.33 -2.48
C ALA A 33 -6.24 16.01 -1.29
N ALA A 34 -7.16 15.07 -1.48
CA ALA A 34 -8.14 14.71 -0.45
C ALA A 34 -7.49 14.30 0.87
N ALA A 35 -6.36 13.58 0.82
CA ALA A 35 -5.63 13.18 2.01
C ALA A 35 -5.06 14.36 2.80
N ASP A 36 -4.65 15.45 2.12
CA ASP A 36 -4.12 16.65 2.78
C ASP A 36 -5.28 17.48 3.36
N ALA A 37 -6.41 17.52 2.66
CA ALA A 37 -7.62 18.19 3.12
C ALA A 37 -8.28 17.47 4.31
N TRP A 38 -8.10 16.15 4.43
CA TRP A 38 -8.78 15.29 5.41
C TRP A 38 -8.53 15.75 6.85
N SER A 39 -7.27 15.85 7.25
CA SER A 39 -6.89 16.25 8.61
C SER A 39 -7.35 17.66 8.97
N VAL A 40 -7.35 18.58 8.00
CA VAL A 40 -7.82 19.96 8.19
C VAL A 40 -9.33 19.95 8.42
N VAL A 41 -10.09 19.22 7.61
CA VAL A 41 -11.55 19.13 7.72
C VAL A 41 -11.95 18.44 9.03
N ALA A 42 -11.36 17.29 9.35
CA ALA A 42 -11.65 16.57 10.58
C ALA A 42 -11.41 17.46 11.83
N LYS A 43 -10.27 18.15 11.86
CA LYS A 43 -9.96 19.07 12.95
C LYS A 43 -10.88 20.29 13.02
N TRP A 44 -11.25 20.86 11.86
CA TRP A 44 -12.07 22.07 11.82
C TRP A 44 -13.50 21.82 12.30
N PHE A 45 -14.06 20.68 11.91
CA PHE A 45 -15.43 20.28 12.28
C PHE A 45 -15.47 19.45 13.58
N GLU A 46 -14.32 19.23 14.23
CA GLU A 46 -14.20 18.44 15.48
C GLU A 46 -14.79 17.03 15.36
N ILE A 47 -14.64 16.41 14.19
CA ILE A 47 -15.09 15.04 13.91
C ILE A 47 -13.88 14.10 13.79
N SER A 48 -14.07 12.85 14.16
CA SER A 48 -13.05 11.81 14.01
C SER A 48 -12.85 11.42 12.54
N ASP A 49 -11.72 10.79 12.23
CA ASP A 49 -11.43 10.25 10.91
C ASP A 49 -12.46 9.19 10.49
N ASP A 50 -12.95 8.37 11.43
CA ASP A 50 -13.97 7.36 11.18
C ASP A 50 -15.33 7.99 10.86
N GLU A 51 -15.72 9.02 11.60
CA GLU A 51 -16.94 9.77 11.32
C GLU A 51 -16.88 10.46 9.95
N LEU A 52 -15.75 11.07 9.61
CA LEU A 52 -15.57 11.68 8.31
C LEU A 52 -15.59 10.63 7.19
N ALA A 53 -15.00 9.44 7.42
CA ALA A 53 -15.07 8.33 6.47
C ALA A 53 -16.51 7.86 6.24
N ALA A 54 -17.31 7.75 7.31
CA ALA A 54 -18.72 7.39 7.21
C ALA A 54 -19.53 8.45 6.43
N LEU A 55 -19.28 9.74 6.66
CA LEU A 55 -19.95 10.83 5.93
C LEU A 55 -19.59 10.82 4.43
N VAL A 56 -18.33 10.57 4.10
CA VAL A 56 -17.88 10.44 2.71
C VAL A 56 -18.50 9.22 2.05
N ALA A 57 -18.52 8.08 2.74
CA ALA A 57 -19.13 6.86 2.26
C ALA A 57 -20.62 7.04 1.96
N ASP A 58 -21.38 7.63 2.89
CA ASP A 58 -22.81 7.92 2.71
C ASP A 58 -23.06 8.85 1.52
N TYR A 59 -22.27 9.94 1.40
CA TYR A 59 -22.41 10.90 0.30
C TYR A 59 -22.21 10.27 -1.08
N PHE A 60 -21.21 9.41 -1.21
CA PHE A 60 -20.90 8.72 -2.47
C PHE A 60 -21.64 7.40 -2.65
N ARG A 61 -22.44 6.97 -1.66
CA ARG A 61 -23.12 5.67 -1.61
C ARG A 61 -22.16 4.50 -1.75
N LEU A 62 -21.08 4.57 -0.99
CA LEU A 62 -20.03 3.56 -0.87
C LEU A 62 -20.08 2.96 0.53
N ASP A 63 -19.41 1.84 0.71
CA ASP A 63 -19.18 1.23 2.02
C ASP A 63 -17.96 1.85 2.69
N VAL A 64 -17.89 1.81 4.02
CA VAL A 64 -16.66 2.07 4.78
C VAL A 64 -15.81 0.81 4.74
N ALA A 65 -14.54 0.97 4.42
CA ALA A 65 -13.63 -0.15 4.22
C ALA A 65 -13.25 -0.85 5.54
N ASP A 66 -13.36 -2.16 5.57
CA ASP A 66 -12.73 -2.98 6.61
C ASP A 66 -11.30 -3.36 6.20
N VAL A 67 -10.38 -2.45 6.47
CA VAL A 67 -8.95 -2.63 6.13
C VAL A 67 -8.31 -3.80 6.87
N ARG A 68 -8.79 -4.13 8.08
CA ARG A 68 -8.23 -5.24 8.89
C ARG A 68 -8.71 -6.60 8.41
N GLY A 69 -9.91 -6.67 7.86
CA GLY A 69 -10.49 -7.87 7.25
C GLY A 69 -10.09 -8.09 5.79
N ALA A 70 -9.13 -7.32 5.26
CA ALA A 70 -8.73 -7.39 3.87
C ALA A 70 -8.13 -8.76 3.48
N ASP A 71 -8.49 -9.23 2.29
CA ASP A 71 -7.93 -10.47 1.72
C ASP A 71 -6.44 -10.27 1.38
N PRO A 72 -5.54 -11.08 1.96
CA PRO A 72 -4.12 -11.04 1.65
C PRO A 72 -3.80 -11.21 0.16
N ASN A 73 -4.62 -11.93 -0.60
CA ASN A 73 -4.43 -12.18 -2.02
C ASN A 73 -4.71 -10.91 -2.85
N ALA A 74 -5.67 -10.10 -2.44
CA ALA A 74 -5.99 -8.86 -3.13
C ALA A 74 -4.77 -7.91 -3.22
N ALA A 75 -3.90 -7.93 -2.21
CA ALA A 75 -2.69 -7.10 -2.19
C ALA A 75 -1.64 -7.52 -3.23
N ALA A 76 -1.70 -8.74 -3.77
CA ALA A 76 -0.80 -9.20 -4.81
C ALA A 76 -1.14 -8.65 -6.20
N LEU A 77 -2.36 -8.11 -6.40
CA LEU A 77 -2.82 -7.63 -7.69
C LEU A 77 -2.18 -6.32 -8.15
N ILE A 78 -1.67 -5.52 -7.23
CA ILE A 78 -1.06 -4.23 -7.57
C ILE A 78 0.30 -4.08 -6.89
N PRO A 79 1.30 -3.49 -7.58
CA PRO A 79 2.58 -3.16 -6.97
C PRO A 79 2.43 -2.15 -5.82
N GLU A 80 3.28 -2.28 -4.78
CA GLU A 80 3.36 -1.33 -3.67
C GLU A 80 3.42 0.13 -4.12
N MET A 81 4.27 0.42 -5.12
CA MET A 81 4.44 1.78 -5.66
C MET A 81 3.13 2.35 -6.20
N MET A 82 2.29 1.52 -6.84
CA MET A 82 0.98 1.94 -7.35
C MET A 82 -0.01 2.19 -6.21
N ALA A 83 -0.03 1.30 -5.21
CA ALA A 83 -0.87 1.45 -4.03
C ALA A 83 -0.55 2.74 -3.26
N ARG A 84 0.75 3.02 -3.03
CA ARG A 84 1.20 4.25 -2.38
C ARG A 84 0.97 5.51 -3.22
N LYS A 85 1.27 5.46 -4.53
CA LYS A 85 1.06 6.60 -5.44
C LYS A 85 -0.38 7.08 -5.43
N HIS A 86 -1.33 6.15 -5.47
CA HIS A 86 -2.76 6.46 -5.53
C HIS A 86 -3.43 6.50 -4.15
N ARG A 87 -2.67 6.22 -3.07
CA ARG A 87 -3.18 6.14 -1.68
C ARG A 87 -4.41 5.24 -1.58
N VAL A 88 -4.26 4.02 -2.07
CA VAL A 88 -5.30 2.99 -2.04
C VAL A 88 -4.79 1.74 -1.35
N PHE A 89 -5.67 1.01 -0.67
CA PHE A 89 -5.34 -0.27 -0.06
C PHE A 89 -6.28 -1.37 -0.60
N PRO A 90 -5.74 -2.48 -1.13
CA PRO A 90 -6.52 -3.62 -1.60
C PRO A 90 -7.32 -4.26 -0.48
N ILE A 91 -8.63 -4.44 -0.66
CA ILE A 91 -9.53 -5.04 0.33
C ILE A 91 -9.93 -6.46 -0.06
N ALA A 92 -10.44 -6.63 -1.27
CA ALA A 92 -10.91 -7.92 -1.73
C ALA A 92 -10.84 -8.02 -3.27
N GLU A 93 -10.87 -9.25 -3.76
CA GLU A 93 -10.92 -9.51 -5.19
C GLU A 93 -11.87 -10.67 -5.52
N ASP A 94 -12.44 -10.60 -6.70
CA ASP A 94 -13.06 -11.73 -7.38
C ASP A 94 -12.64 -11.75 -8.86
N GLU A 95 -13.21 -12.66 -9.66
CA GLU A 95 -12.86 -12.80 -11.09
C GLU A 95 -13.07 -11.50 -11.89
N ARG A 96 -13.97 -10.62 -11.49
CA ARG A 96 -14.40 -9.43 -12.24
C ARG A 96 -14.19 -8.12 -11.51
N THR A 97 -14.16 -8.17 -10.19
CA THR A 97 -14.17 -6.98 -9.33
C THR A 97 -12.91 -6.92 -8.49
N PHE A 98 -12.37 -5.73 -8.35
CA PHE A 98 -11.28 -5.43 -7.44
C PHE A 98 -11.73 -4.32 -6.48
N VAL A 99 -11.82 -4.65 -5.20
CA VAL A 99 -12.26 -3.73 -4.15
C VAL A 99 -11.05 -3.09 -3.49
N VAL A 100 -11.04 -1.76 -3.41
CA VAL A 100 -9.96 -1.00 -2.80
C VAL A 100 -10.48 0.07 -1.87
N ALA A 101 -9.84 0.23 -0.71
CA ALA A 101 -10.03 1.38 0.17
C ALA A 101 -9.37 2.63 -0.41
N THR A 102 -10.04 3.76 -0.33
CA THR A 102 -9.54 5.07 -0.75
C THR A 102 -10.06 6.19 0.15
N CYS A 103 -9.28 7.24 0.32
CA CYS A 103 -9.75 8.50 0.91
C CYS A 103 -10.29 9.49 -0.13
N ASP A 104 -10.16 9.17 -1.42
CA ASP A 104 -10.61 10.01 -2.53
C ASP A 104 -11.37 9.19 -3.59
N PRO A 105 -12.68 8.97 -3.41
CA PRO A 105 -13.49 8.28 -4.41
C PRO A 105 -13.63 9.02 -5.75
N THR A 106 -13.15 10.27 -5.83
CA THR A 106 -13.21 11.09 -7.05
C THR A 106 -11.95 10.97 -7.92
N ASN A 107 -10.97 10.21 -7.48
CA ASN A 107 -9.69 10.05 -8.16
C ASN A 107 -9.81 9.14 -9.41
N VAL A 108 -10.16 9.76 -10.54
CA VAL A 108 -10.30 9.07 -11.83
C VAL A 108 -8.97 8.50 -12.34
N GLU A 109 -7.83 9.10 -11.96
CA GLU A 109 -6.51 8.57 -12.33
C GLU A 109 -6.27 7.23 -11.64
N ALA A 110 -6.56 7.13 -10.34
CA ALA A 110 -6.49 5.87 -9.61
C ALA A 110 -7.40 4.80 -10.23
N GLU A 111 -8.67 5.15 -10.50
CA GLU A 111 -9.64 4.24 -11.11
C GLU A 111 -9.12 3.65 -12.42
N ARG A 112 -8.61 4.50 -13.31
CA ARG A 112 -8.08 4.07 -14.62
C ARG A 112 -6.81 3.24 -14.49
N ALA A 113 -5.86 3.69 -13.67
CA ALA A 113 -4.57 3.01 -13.51
C ALA A 113 -4.74 1.60 -12.91
N LEU A 114 -5.57 1.48 -11.87
CA LEU A 114 -5.84 0.21 -11.20
C LEU A 114 -6.69 -0.72 -12.08
N GLY A 115 -7.72 -0.20 -12.72
CA GLY A 115 -8.55 -0.97 -13.65
C GLY A 115 -7.75 -1.52 -14.83
N PHE A 116 -6.84 -0.71 -15.39
CA PHE A 116 -5.95 -1.16 -16.47
C PHE A 116 -4.94 -2.21 -15.99
N SER A 117 -4.33 -2.02 -14.81
CA SER A 117 -3.34 -2.94 -14.26
C SER A 117 -3.92 -4.31 -13.90
N THR A 118 -5.15 -4.34 -13.39
CA THR A 118 -5.79 -5.57 -12.91
C THR A 118 -6.70 -6.24 -13.95
N GLY A 119 -7.12 -5.48 -14.99
CA GLY A 119 -8.13 -5.95 -15.95
C GLY A 119 -9.52 -6.13 -15.35
N ARG A 120 -9.77 -5.60 -14.14
CA ARG A 120 -11.01 -5.78 -13.38
C ARG A 120 -11.77 -4.47 -13.20
N THR A 121 -13.06 -4.58 -12.92
CA THR A 121 -13.88 -3.43 -12.53
C THR A 121 -13.54 -3.03 -11.10
N LEU A 122 -13.20 -1.76 -10.88
CA LEU A 122 -12.92 -1.24 -9.55
C LEU A 122 -14.20 -0.95 -8.77
N ARG A 123 -14.18 -1.30 -7.48
CA ARG A 123 -15.14 -0.84 -6.48
C ARG A 123 -14.36 -0.14 -5.37
N PHE A 124 -14.72 1.10 -5.10
CA PHE A 124 -14.14 1.85 -4.01
C PHE A 124 -14.92 1.62 -2.71
N GLU A 125 -14.18 1.52 -1.62
CA GLU A 125 -14.67 1.66 -0.25
C GLU A 125 -13.90 2.78 0.42
N VAL A 126 -14.50 3.46 1.41
CA VAL A 126 -13.89 4.66 1.99
C VAL A 126 -13.13 4.31 3.26
N ALA A 127 -11.90 4.82 3.35
CA ALA A 127 -11.12 4.81 4.59
C ALA A 127 -10.35 6.12 4.76
N ALA A 128 -10.06 6.48 6.00
CA ALA A 128 -9.23 7.64 6.30
C ALA A 128 -7.79 7.45 5.77
N PRO A 129 -7.12 8.53 5.34
CA PRO A 129 -5.77 8.43 4.77
C PRO A 129 -4.74 7.84 5.74
N GLY A 130 -4.85 8.11 7.05
CA GLY A 130 -4.01 7.49 8.08
C GLY A 130 -4.17 5.98 8.14
N VAL A 131 -5.42 5.49 8.13
CA VAL A 131 -5.72 4.04 8.13
C VAL A 131 -5.15 3.34 6.91
N ILE A 132 -5.25 3.97 5.73
CA ILE A 132 -4.67 3.44 4.48
C ILE A 132 -3.14 3.40 4.58
N GLN A 133 -2.52 4.47 5.10
CA GLN A 133 -1.06 4.55 5.22
C GLN A 133 -0.54 3.48 6.18
N ASP A 134 -1.13 3.34 7.35
CA ASP A 134 -0.75 2.34 8.36
C ASP A 134 -0.87 0.91 7.80
N ALA A 135 -1.96 0.64 7.06
CA ALA A 135 -2.17 -0.65 6.42
C ALA A 135 -1.14 -0.94 5.31
N LEU A 136 -0.77 0.07 4.52
CA LEU A 136 0.28 -0.07 3.51
C LEU A 136 1.64 -0.32 4.16
N ASP A 137 1.95 0.40 5.24
CA ASP A 137 3.20 0.24 5.97
C ASP A 137 3.28 -1.13 6.64
N GLU A 138 2.20 -1.60 7.23
CA GLU A 138 2.11 -2.96 7.78
C GLU A 138 2.21 -4.03 6.69
N ARG A 139 1.48 -3.89 5.58
CA ARG A 139 1.42 -4.90 4.51
C ARG A 139 2.72 -5.05 3.75
N PHE A 140 3.39 -3.93 3.49
CA PHE A 140 4.64 -3.87 2.74
C PHE A 140 5.86 -3.70 3.65
N SER A 141 5.73 -4.03 4.94
CA SER A 141 6.86 -4.03 5.86
C SER A 141 7.92 -5.05 5.43
N PRO A 142 9.20 -4.75 5.64
CA PRO A 142 10.29 -5.68 5.35
C PRO A 142 10.12 -7.02 6.07
N GLU A 143 9.61 -7.00 7.31
CA GLU A 143 9.38 -8.19 8.13
C GLU A 143 8.36 -9.13 7.48
N ARG A 144 7.22 -8.61 7.00
CA ARG A 144 6.20 -9.43 6.32
C ARG A 144 6.69 -9.92 4.95
N ALA A 145 7.50 -9.13 4.25
CA ALA A 145 8.13 -9.59 3.02
C ALA A 145 9.06 -10.78 3.28
N VAL A 146 9.82 -10.75 4.38
CA VAL A 146 10.66 -11.89 4.82
C VAL A 146 9.80 -13.09 5.21
N GLU A 147 8.73 -12.91 6.00
CA GLU A 147 7.82 -14.00 6.38
C GLU A 147 7.18 -14.67 5.16
N THR A 148 6.72 -13.88 4.20
CA THR A 148 6.14 -14.41 2.94
C THR A 148 7.16 -15.21 2.15
N LEU A 149 8.43 -14.75 2.09
CA LEU A 149 9.52 -15.44 1.42
C LEU A 149 9.92 -16.72 2.18
N LEU A 150 9.98 -16.68 3.51
CA LEU A 150 10.30 -17.85 4.34
C LEU A 150 9.17 -18.88 4.34
N GLY A 151 7.90 -18.45 4.32
CA GLY A 151 6.74 -19.32 4.16
C GLY A 151 6.74 -20.06 2.82
N GLY A 152 7.15 -19.39 1.75
CA GLY A 152 7.35 -20.00 0.43
C GLY A 152 8.57 -20.94 0.34
N LEU A 153 9.54 -20.80 1.25
CA LEU A 153 10.71 -21.71 1.34
C LEU A 153 10.39 -23.04 2.05
N GLY A 154 9.30 -23.08 2.84
CA GLY A 154 8.87 -24.31 3.51
C GLY A 154 8.34 -25.39 2.55
N ASP A 155 7.90 -25.01 1.37
CA ASP A 155 7.43 -25.89 0.30
C ASP A 155 8.46 -26.12 -0.84
N VAL A 156 9.68 -25.60 -0.67
CA VAL A 156 10.74 -25.87 -1.67
C VAL A 156 11.26 -27.27 -1.41
N ASP A 157 10.84 -28.22 -2.26
CA ASP A 157 11.41 -29.55 -2.37
C ASP A 157 12.95 -29.46 -2.38
N GLU A 158 13.65 -30.27 -1.61
CA GLU A 158 15.13 -30.36 -1.63
C GLU A 158 15.68 -30.57 -3.05
N ASP A 159 14.85 -31.09 -3.95
CA ASP A 159 15.18 -31.28 -5.35
C ASP A 159 15.23 -29.94 -6.17
N ALA A 160 14.49 -28.91 -5.78
CA ALA A 160 14.55 -27.60 -6.46
C ALA A 160 15.87 -26.86 -6.18
N VAL A 161 16.49 -27.08 -5.03
CA VAL A 161 17.82 -26.52 -4.70
C VAL A 161 18.91 -27.19 -5.52
N LYS A 162 18.78 -28.50 -5.78
CA LYS A 162 19.74 -29.27 -6.62
C LYS A 162 19.67 -28.86 -8.10
N LEU A 163 18.47 -28.49 -8.60
CA LEU A 163 18.31 -28.08 -9.99
C LEU A 163 19.08 -26.78 -10.30
N VAL A 164 19.22 -25.87 -9.36
CA VAL A 164 19.96 -24.60 -9.53
C VAL A 164 21.48 -24.84 -9.60
N GLU A 165 21.99 -25.91 -8.96
CA GLU A 165 23.40 -26.28 -9.05
C GLU A 165 23.77 -27.00 -10.36
N GLU A 166 22.80 -27.67 -11.01
CA GLU A 166 23.03 -28.42 -12.25
C GLU A 166 22.79 -27.60 -13.53
N ILE A 167 22.02 -26.50 -13.46
CA ILE A 167 21.72 -25.63 -14.61
C ILE A 167 22.72 -24.45 -14.57
N GLY A 168 23.70 -24.47 -15.49
CA GLY A 168 24.65 -23.37 -15.63
C GLY A 168 23.95 -22.04 -15.98
N PRO A 169 24.59 -20.90 -15.71
CA PRO A 169 23.99 -19.55 -15.76
C PRO A 169 23.51 -19.10 -17.15
N GLU A 170 23.74 -19.89 -18.19
CA GLU A 170 23.42 -19.52 -19.58
C GLU A 170 22.04 -19.92 -20.08
N SER A 171 21.21 -20.63 -19.26
CA SER A 171 19.93 -21.20 -19.72
C SER A 171 18.68 -20.72 -18.96
N ILE A 172 18.83 -19.82 -17.99
CA ILE A 172 17.71 -19.33 -17.18
C ILE A 172 17.26 -17.95 -17.71
N SER A 173 15.99 -17.78 -18.04
CA SER A 173 15.45 -16.48 -18.45
C SER A 173 15.49 -15.46 -17.29
N GLU A 174 15.63 -14.17 -17.61
CA GLU A 174 15.65 -13.10 -16.59
C GLU A 174 14.38 -13.12 -15.72
N ASP A 175 13.24 -13.51 -16.27
CA ASP A 175 11.96 -13.64 -15.56
C ASP A 175 11.97 -14.81 -14.56
N GLU A 176 12.59 -15.95 -14.90
CA GLU A 176 12.71 -17.11 -14.02
C GLU A 176 13.71 -16.87 -12.89
N VAL A 177 14.82 -16.20 -13.17
CA VAL A 177 15.81 -15.77 -12.15
C VAL A 177 15.15 -14.82 -11.16
N SER A 178 14.36 -13.85 -11.64
CA SER A 178 13.65 -12.87 -10.80
C SER A 178 12.58 -13.52 -9.91
N ALA A 179 12.10 -14.72 -10.26
CA ALA A 179 11.11 -15.46 -9.49
C ALA A 179 11.70 -16.26 -8.33
N THR A 180 13.03 -16.50 -8.30
CA THR A 180 13.64 -17.32 -7.25
C THR A 180 13.60 -16.63 -5.89
N PRO A 181 13.29 -17.36 -4.78
CA PRO A 181 13.23 -16.79 -3.44
C PRO A 181 14.52 -16.07 -3.03
N VAL A 182 15.68 -16.58 -3.45
CA VAL A 182 16.99 -15.99 -3.15
C VAL A 182 17.15 -14.61 -3.78
N VAL A 183 16.75 -14.44 -5.05
CA VAL A 183 16.83 -13.16 -5.76
C VAL A 183 15.87 -12.14 -5.13
N LYS A 184 14.65 -12.58 -4.78
CA LYS A 184 13.67 -11.73 -4.08
C LYS A 184 14.21 -11.25 -2.73
N LEU A 185 14.81 -12.16 -1.94
CA LEU A 185 15.41 -11.82 -0.66
C LEU A 185 16.60 -10.85 -0.83
N THR A 186 17.46 -11.09 -1.83
CA THR A 186 18.59 -10.20 -2.13
C THR A 186 18.11 -8.80 -2.49
N ASN A 187 17.10 -8.69 -3.37
CA ASN A 187 16.51 -7.41 -3.76
C ASN A 187 15.87 -6.69 -2.57
N LEU A 188 15.23 -7.43 -1.66
CA LEU A 188 14.69 -6.88 -0.43
C LEU A 188 15.77 -6.28 0.46
N ILE A 189 16.87 -7.03 0.72
CA ILE A 189 18.01 -6.57 1.51
C ILE A 189 18.63 -5.30 0.91
N ILE A 190 18.80 -5.26 -0.41
CA ILE A 190 19.37 -4.08 -1.09
C ILE A 190 18.43 -2.88 -0.98
N ARG A 191 17.14 -3.07 -1.23
CA ARG A 191 16.13 -2.00 -1.14
C ARG A 191 16.08 -1.40 0.27
N ASP A 192 16.06 -2.26 1.27
CA ASP A 192 16.01 -1.84 2.66
C ASP A 192 17.28 -1.09 3.10
N ALA A 193 18.45 -1.54 2.65
CA ALA A 193 19.71 -0.83 2.86
C ALA A 193 19.68 0.59 2.24
N ILE A 194 19.16 0.73 1.01
CA ILE A 194 19.03 2.03 0.34
C ILE A 194 18.08 2.95 1.12
N MET A 195 16.92 2.43 1.56
CA MET A 195 15.94 3.20 2.33
C MET A 195 16.48 3.62 3.70
N SER A 196 17.32 2.79 4.31
CA SER A 196 18.00 3.09 5.57
C SER A 196 19.22 4.03 5.43
N GLY A 197 19.58 4.44 4.20
CA GLY A 197 20.74 5.27 3.94
C GLY A 197 22.08 4.56 4.22
N ALA A 198 22.11 3.23 4.08
CA ALA A 198 23.30 2.45 4.36
C ALA A 198 24.36 2.67 3.29
N SER A 199 25.63 2.77 3.73
CA SER A 199 26.81 2.81 2.84
C SER A 199 27.29 1.42 2.46
N ASP A 200 27.07 0.41 3.31
CA ASP A 200 27.54 -0.96 3.14
C ASP A 200 26.51 -1.96 3.69
N ILE A 201 26.45 -3.13 3.04
CA ILE A 201 25.67 -4.29 3.49
C ILE A 201 26.64 -5.41 3.85
N HIS A 202 26.57 -5.92 5.07
CA HIS A 202 27.36 -7.06 5.53
C HIS A 202 26.43 -8.26 5.73
N ILE A 203 26.67 -9.33 4.98
CA ILE A 203 25.96 -10.60 5.12
C ILE A 203 26.92 -11.61 5.74
N GLU A 204 26.59 -12.05 6.95
CA GLU A 204 27.37 -13.04 7.69
C GLU A 204 26.63 -14.39 7.68
N PRO A 205 27.07 -15.37 6.90
CA PRO A 205 26.46 -16.70 6.91
C PRO A 205 26.77 -17.43 8.21
N GLY A 206 25.73 -17.95 8.86
CA GLY A 206 25.87 -18.76 10.07
C GLY A 206 25.42 -20.21 9.80
N ARG A 207 25.78 -21.15 10.70
CA ARG A 207 25.43 -22.58 10.56
C ARG A 207 23.91 -22.84 10.67
N ARG A 208 23.13 -21.99 11.32
CA ARG A 208 21.67 -22.10 11.49
C ARG A 208 20.92 -20.84 11.10
N LEU A 209 21.52 -19.68 11.34
CA LEU A 209 20.94 -18.37 11.07
C LEU A 209 22.04 -17.47 10.52
N GLY A 210 21.79 -16.81 9.39
CA GLY A 210 22.61 -15.74 8.90
C GLY A 210 22.28 -14.43 9.62
N ALA A 211 23.18 -13.45 9.53
CA ALA A 211 22.93 -12.09 10.00
C ALA A 211 23.18 -11.09 8.87
N VAL A 212 22.26 -10.16 8.69
CA VAL A 212 22.44 -9.00 7.82
C VAL A 212 22.69 -7.78 8.69
N ARG A 213 23.70 -6.99 8.34
CA ARG A 213 24.03 -5.74 9.04
C ARG A 213 24.22 -4.64 8.04
N TYR A 214 23.70 -3.47 8.35
CA TYR A 214 23.87 -2.26 7.56
C TYR A 214 24.80 -1.29 8.25
N ARG A 215 25.68 -0.64 7.46
CA ARG A 215 26.47 0.49 7.95
C ARG A 215 25.72 1.77 7.64
N VAL A 216 25.15 2.39 8.66
CA VAL A 216 24.46 3.69 8.57
C VAL A 216 25.25 4.70 9.40
N ASP A 217 25.61 5.83 8.84
CA ASP A 217 26.41 6.88 9.48
C ASP A 217 27.72 6.34 10.12
N GLY A 218 28.37 5.38 9.44
CA GLY A 218 29.59 4.75 9.90
C GLY A 218 29.43 3.66 10.98
N VAL A 219 28.22 3.44 11.50
CA VAL A 219 27.92 2.46 12.55
C VAL A 219 27.28 1.22 11.94
N LEU A 220 27.80 0.03 12.28
CA LEU A 220 27.20 -1.25 11.88
C LEU A 220 26.02 -1.58 12.80
N ARG A 221 24.82 -1.69 12.23
CA ARG A 221 23.59 -2.06 12.93
C ARG A 221 23.08 -3.39 12.42
N LYS A 222 22.61 -4.26 13.32
CA LYS A 222 21.94 -5.50 12.95
C LYS A 222 20.50 -5.16 12.50
N HIS A 223 20.12 -5.73 11.38
CA HIS A 223 18.77 -5.63 10.85
C HIS A 223 18.02 -6.94 11.01
#